data_2b34212db9f819aafa9a109a8d074e93
#
_entry.id   2b34212db9f819aafa9a109a8d074e93
#
_cell.length_a   1.000
_cell.length_b   1.000
_cell.length_c   1.000
_cell.angle_alpha   90.00
_cell.angle_beta   90.00
_cell.angle_gamma   90.00
#
_symmetry.space_group_name_H-M   'P 1'
#
loop_
_entity.id
_entity.type
_entity.pdbx_description
1 polymer ?
#
loop_
_entity_poly.entity_id
_entity_poly.type
_entity_poly.pdbx_seq_one_letter_code
_entity_poly.pdbx_strand_id
1 'polypeptide(L)'
;MGLNFKIVANQKNITQLIADRLIKLTLQDEAGTKSDAVTIELDNRNQAINFPKTGAELEIWLCGIYKGLYVVDELEESLDDDSLTLHGKAANMKGSIKAPHDTSYDTITLQDLANQVASKHGYQLAINPKLAAIQFEHIDQRGESDLNLLTRLAGQHNAIAKAMANKLYIVPKGESRNVRDQKLPTITISDAYNSSGRVIINERNDYQAVQAYWFAEEKQQKIAVLVGKGEPKYILRENYKTASEAKSAANAKLNNLTRGKKSLSLTRPLSPEITPEQRITIINHKTSANGEWVVKSVEHSIGSGFAETRVELVMPKSANG
;
A
#
# COMPACT_ATOMS: atom_id res chain seq x y z
N MET A 1 -23.59 -24.15 -3.42
CA MET A 1 -22.49 -23.43 -2.79
C MET A 1 -22.75 -21.94 -2.93
N GLY A 2 -22.62 -21.15 -1.87
CA GLY A 2 -22.76 -19.69 -1.98
C GLY A 2 -21.62 -19.10 -2.82
N LEU A 3 -21.89 -17.99 -3.50
CA LEU A 3 -20.86 -17.27 -4.24
C LEU A 3 -19.80 -16.71 -3.26
N ASN A 4 -18.53 -16.85 -3.61
CA ASN A 4 -17.42 -16.35 -2.80
C ASN A 4 -17.27 -14.80 -2.85
N PHE A 5 -18.13 -14.11 -3.59
CA PHE A 5 -18.13 -12.68 -3.74
C PHE A 5 -19.54 -12.08 -3.68
N LYS A 6 -19.62 -10.80 -3.35
CA LYS A 6 -20.82 -9.98 -3.46
C LYS A 6 -20.41 -8.61 -4.01
N ILE A 7 -21.17 -8.13 -5.00
CA ILE A 7 -20.97 -6.81 -5.62
C ILE A 7 -22.28 -6.03 -5.56
N VAL A 8 -22.18 -4.80 -5.02
CA VAL A 8 -23.27 -3.83 -5.00
C VAL A 8 -22.84 -2.64 -5.85
N ALA A 9 -23.57 -2.37 -6.92
CA ALA A 9 -23.32 -1.25 -7.82
C ALA A 9 -24.38 -0.16 -7.61
N ASN A 10 -23.95 1.08 -7.26
CA ASN A 10 -24.85 2.20 -6.98
C ASN A 10 -26.01 1.78 -6.05
N GLN A 11 -25.68 1.16 -4.92
CA GLN A 11 -26.61 0.64 -3.90
C GLN A 11 -27.50 -0.55 -4.33
N LYS A 12 -27.34 -1.08 -5.56
CA LYS A 12 -28.07 -2.24 -6.05
C LYS A 12 -27.20 -3.48 -6.05
N ASN A 13 -27.64 -4.56 -5.41
CA ASN A 13 -26.92 -5.84 -5.46
C ASN A 13 -27.03 -6.43 -6.87
N ILE A 14 -25.90 -6.57 -7.56
CA ILE A 14 -25.80 -7.10 -8.92
C ILE A 14 -25.14 -8.48 -8.97
N THR A 15 -24.81 -9.07 -7.82
CA THR A 15 -24.05 -10.31 -7.71
C THR A 15 -24.62 -11.44 -8.57
N GLN A 16 -25.92 -11.73 -8.44
CA GLN A 16 -26.58 -12.80 -9.21
C GLN A 16 -26.67 -12.46 -10.70
N LEU A 17 -26.81 -11.18 -11.03
CA LEU A 17 -26.92 -10.73 -12.43
C LEU A 17 -25.64 -11.00 -13.23
N ILE A 18 -24.47 -10.93 -12.57
CA ILE A 18 -23.18 -11.09 -13.23
C ILE A 18 -22.53 -12.45 -12.96
N ALA A 19 -23.06 -13.25 -12.03
CA ALA A 19 -22.42 -14.49 -11.57
C ALA A 19 -22.13 -15.47 -12.70
N ASP A 20 -23.10 -15.69 -13.60
CA ASP A 20 -22.98 -16.64 -14.70
C ASP A 20 -22.13 -16.12 -15.87
N ARG A 21 -21.80 -14.83 -15.84
CA ARG A 21 -21.00 -14.14 -16.86
C ARG A 21 -19.61 -13.73 -16.36
N LEU A 22 -19.32 -13.97 -15.09
CA LEU A 22 -18.03 -13.57 -14.51
C LEU A 22 -16.90 -14.45 -15.06
N ILE A 23 -16.04 -13.85 -15.87
CA ILE A 23 -14.78 -14.46 -16.31
C ILE A 23 -13.78 -14.35 -15.18
N LYS A 24 -13.56 -13.11 -14.68
CA LYS A 24 -12.59 -12.87 -13.60
C LYS A 24 -12.96 -11.62 -12.80
N LEU A 25 -12.85 -11.72 -11.49
CA LEU A 25 -12.81 -10.60 -10.54
C LEU A 25 -11.44 -10.55 -9.90
N THR A 26 -10.76 -9.43 -9.99
CA THR A 26 -9.45 -9.21 -9.35
C THR A 26 -9.52 -7.98 -8.46
N LEU A 27 -9.09 -8.13 -7.21
CA LEU A 27 -8.93 -7.04 -6.24
C LEU A 27 -7.46 -6.94 -5.87
N GLN A 28 -6.88 -5.75 -6.05
CA GLN A 28 -5.50 -5.44 -5.66
C GLN A 28 -5.50 -4.45 -4.51
N ASP A 29 -4.77 -4.79 -3.44
CA ASP A 29 -4.56 -3.93 -2.27
C ASP A 29 -3.07 -3.85 -1.98
N GLU A 30 -2.52 -2.64 -1.92
CA GLU A 30 -1.09 -2.39 -1.70
C GLU A 30 -0.83 -1.58 -0.42
N ALA A 31 0.22 -1.99 0.30
CA ALA A 31 0.79 -1.18 1.36
C ALA A 31 1.58 -0.01 0.75
N GLY A 32 0.94 1.08 0.44
CA GLY A 32 1.69 2.20 -0.11
C GLY A 32 0.83 3.21 -0.86
N THR A 33 1.48 3.88 -1.81
CA THR A 33 0.92 5.04 -2.54
C THR A 33 0.04 4.66 -3.72
N LYS A 34 0.08 3.41 -4.16
CA LYS A 34 -0.80 2.95 -5.23
C LYS A 34 -2.21 2.79 -4.68
N SER A 35 -3.18 3.26 -5.46
CA SER A 35 -4.60 3.05 -5.15
C SER A 35 -4.93 1.57 -5.24
N ASP A 36 -5.77 1.11 -4.32
CA ASP A 36 -6.40 -0.19 -4.48
C ASP A 36 -7.26 -0.19 -5.74
N ALA A 37 -7.27 -1.29 -6.43
CA ALA A 37 -7.92 -1.42 -7.71
C ALA A 37 -8.82 -2.66 -7.75
N VAL A 38 -9.87 -2.59 -8.55
CA VAL A 38 -10.70 -3.72 -8.93
C VAL A 38 -10.74 -3.84 -10.44
N THR A 39 -10.66 -5.06 -10.94
CA THR A 39 -10.93 -5.39 -12.33
C THR A 39 -12.00 -6.48 -12.36
N ILE A 40 -13.06 -6.25 -13.13
CA ILE A 40 -14.16 -7.20 -13.34
C ILE A 40 -14.26 -7.46 -14.83
N GLU A 41 -13.97 -8.67 -15.23
CA GLU A 41 -14.07 -9.15 -16.59
C GLU A 41 -15.31 -10.03 -16.75
N LEU A 42 -16.16 -9.69 -17.69
CA LEU A 42 -17.48 -10.31 -17.93
C LEU A 42 -17.61 -10.80 -19.36
N ASP A 43 -18.23 -11.94 -19.53
CA ASP A 43 -18.67 -12.45 -20.83
C ASP A 43 -19.85 -11.59 -21.36
N ASN A 44 -19.62 -10.87 -22.43
CA ASN A 44 -20.60 -9.99 -23.07
C ASN A 44 -21.15 -10.58 -24.39
N ARG A 45 -21.07 -11.88 -24.58
CA ARG A 45 -21.65 -12.55 -25.78
C ARG A 45 -23.09 -12.11 -25.99
N ASN A 46 -23.42 -11.86 -27.26
CA ASN A 46 -24.71 -11.32 -27.71
C ASN A 46 -24.99 -9.90 -27.18
N GLN A 47 -23.99 -9.14 -26.76
CA GLN A 47 -24.13 -7.76 -26.25
C GLN A 47 -25.19 -7.68 -25.12
N ALA A 48 -25.23 -8.70 -24.26
CA ALA A 48 -26.27 -8.83 -23.25
C ALA A 48 -26.07 -7.90 -22.04
N ILE A 49 -24.88 -7.31 -21.90
CA ILE A 49 -24.58 -6.38 -20.82
C ILE A 49 -24.56 -4.97 -21.39
N ASN A 50 -25.46 -4.11 -20.91
CA ASN A 50 -25.39 -2.69 -21.20
C ASN A 50 -24.17 -2.09 -20.52
N PHE A 51 -23.38 -1.31 -21.25
CA PHE A 51 -22.23 -0.59 -20.70
C PHE A 51 -22.64 0.22 -19.47
N PRO A 52 -22.05 -0.03 -18.30
CA PRO A 52 -22.23 0.85 -17.15
C PRO A 52 -21.58 2.20 -17.48
N LYS A 53 -22.02 3.25 -16.81
CA LYS A 53 -21.36 4.55 -16.95
C LYS A 53 -20.11 4.56 -16.08
N THR A 54 -19.05 5.22 -16.55
CA THR A 54 -17.93 5.60 -15.69
C THR A 54 -18.43 6.46 -14.53
N GLY A 55 -17.79 6.32 -13.35
CA GLY A 55 -18.29 6.95 -12.13
C GLY A 55 -19.25 6.05 -11.31
N ALA A 56 -19.61 4.86 -11.79
CA ALA A 56 -20.40 3.90 -11.00
C ALA A 56 -19.63 3.46 -9.76
N GLU A 57 -20.30 3.46 -8.62
CA GLU A 57 -19.73 3.00 -7.34
C GLU A 57 -19.95 1.50 -7.18
N LEU A 58 -18.88 0.79 -6.82
CA LEU A 58 -18.87 -0.66 -6.60
C LEU A 58 -18.42 -0.97 -5.17
N GLU A 59 -19.30 -1.48 -4.35
CA GLU A 59 -18.94 -2.06 -3.06
C GLU A 59 -18.72 -3.57 -3.21
N ILE A 60 -17.63 -4.10 -2.67
CA ILE A 60 -17.22 -5.49 -2.89
C ILE A 60 -16.96 -6.21 -1.58
N TRP A 61 -17.46 -7.43 -1.49
CA TRP A 61 -17.19 -8.38 -0.41
C TRP A 61 -16.63 -9.67 -0.99
N LEU A 62 -15.68 -10.27 -0.30
CA LEU A 62 -15.16 -11.61 -0.55
C LEU A 62 -15.42 -12.48 0.68
N CYS A 63 -16.09 -13.62 0.51
CA CYS A 63 -16.48 -14.52 1.61
C CYS A 63 -17.13 -13.76 2.80
N GLY A 64 -17.94 -12.75 2.52
CA GLY A 64 -18.58 -11.90 3.54
C GLY A 64 -17.71 -10.79 4.13
N ILE A 65 -16.43 -10.75 3.84
CA ILE A 65 -15.50 -9.68 4.28
C ILE A 65 -15.59 -8.51 3.30
N TYR A 66 -15.90 -7.32 3.81
CA TYR A 66 -15.94 -6.09 3.03
C TYR A 66 -14.52 -5.70 2.57
N LYS A 67 -14.34 -5.46 1.28
CA LYS A 67 -13.05 -5.16 0.65
C LYS A 67 -12.91 -3.71 0.22
N GLY A 68 -14.00 -2.96 0.18
CA GLY A 68 -13.95 -1.53 -0.12
C GLY A 68 -15.00 -1.05 -1.11
N LEU A 69 -14.98 0.27 -1.32
CA LEU A 69 -15.77 0.99 -2.29
C LEU A 69 -14.84 1.45 -3.43
N TYR A 70 -15.18 1.12 -4.64
CA TYR A 70 -14.43 1.44 -5.86
C TYR A 70 -15.30 2.30 -6.78
N VAL A 71 -14.68 3.13 -7.59
CA VAL A 71 -15.36 3.89 -8.66
C VAL A 71 -14.81 3.40 -9.99
N VAL A 72 -15.71 3.02 -10.88
CA VAL A 72 -15.36 2.63 -12.26
C VAL A 72 -14.80 3.84 -12.99
N ASP A 73 -13.54 3.79 -13.41
CA ASP A 73 -12.84 4.86 -14.10
C ASP A 73 -12.54 4.53 -15.57
N GLU A 74 -12.54 3.25 -15.94
CA GLU A 74 -12.27 2.79 -17.29
C GLU A 74 -13.13 1.58 -17.65
N LEU A 75 -13.55 1.52 -18.90
CA LEU A 75 -14.32 0.43 -19.49
C LEU A 75 -13.63 0.00 -20.77
N GLU A 76 -13.40 -1.29 -20.91
CA GLU A 76 -12.79 -1.90 -22.08
C GLU A 76 -13.73 -2.95 -22.67
N GLU A 77 -14.01 -2.88 -23.96
CA GLU A 77 -14.70 -3.90 -24.72
C GLU A 77 -13.73 -4.54 -25.69
N SER A 78 -13.55 -5.84 -25.54
CA SER A 78 -12.78 -6.61 -26.51
C SER A 78 -13.61 -6.83 -27.77
N LEU A 79 -13.00 -6.62 -28.92
CA LEU A 79 -13.61 -6.90 -30.23
C LEU A 79 -13.34 -8.33 -30.70
N ASP A 80 -12.44 -9.05 -30.01
CA ASP A 80 -11.97 -10.37 -30.43
C ASP A 80 -12.69 -11.52 -29.73
N ASP A 81 -13.08 -11.35 -28.46
CA ASP A 81 -13.58 -12.41 -27.59
C ASP A 81 -14.91 -12.11 -26.86
N ASP A 82 -15.62 -11.07 -27.28
CA ASP A 82 -16.89 -10.65 -26.68
C ASP A 82 -16.78 -10.42 -25.16
N SER A 83 -15.65 -9.96 -24.64
CA SER A 83 -15.52 -9.65 -23.21
C SER A 83 -15.68 -8.15 -22.93
N LEU A 84 -16.18 -7.86 -21.72
CA LEU A 84 -16.30 -6.52 -21.18
C LEU A 84 -15.51 -6.45 -19.88
N THR A 85 -14.53 -5.55 -19.80
CA THR A 85 -13.73 -5.34 -18.60
C THR A 85 -14.02 -3.97 -17.98
N LEU A 86 -14.33 -4.00 -16.68
CA LEU A 86 -14.51 -2.80 -15.86
C LEU A 86 -13.26 -2.64 -14.98
N HIS A 87 -12.62 -1.48 -15.07
CA HIS A 87 -11.55 -1.08 -14.16
C HIS A 87 -12.09 -0.06 -13.18
N GLY A 88 -11.83 -0.26 -11.91
CA GLY A 88 -12.20 0.66 -10.85
C GLY A 88 -11.06 0.87 -9.88
N LYS A 89 -10.98 2.08 -9.34
CA LYS A 89 -10.03 2.46 -8.29
C LYS A 89 -10.77 2.75 -7.00
N ALA A 90 -10.11 2.51 -5.88
CA ALA A 90 -10.68 2.80 -4.56
C ALA A 90 -11.33 4.18 -4.58
N ALA A 91 -12.61 4.21 -4.22
CA ALA A 91 -13.40 5.44 -4.19
C ALA A 91 -12.76 6.44 -3.24
N ASN A 92 -12.83 7.72 -3.65
CA ASN A 92 -12.40 8.88 -2.87
C ASN A 92 -10.93 9.29 -2.96
N MET A 93 -10.19 8.90 -4.00
CA MET A 93 -9.09 9.76 -4.39
C MET A 93 -9.66 10.93 -5.20
N LYS A 94 -10.14 11.95 -4.49
CA LYS A 94 -10.60 13.19 -5.14
C LYS A 94 -9.47 13.73 -6.01
N GLY A 95 -9.77 14.08 -7.25
CA GLY A 95 -8.77 14.59 -8.19
C GLY A 95 -7.98 15.79 -7.64
N SER A 96 -8.61 16.59 -6.77
CA SER A 96 -8.00 17.74 -6.12
C SER A 96 -6.75 17.44 -5.28
N ILE A 97 -6.68 16.27 -4.59
CA ILE A 97 -5.52 15.91 -3.77
C ILE A 97 -4.29 15.56 -4.62
N LYS A 98 -4.48 15.27 -5.90
CA LYS A 98 -3.43 14.97 -6.90
C LYS A 98 -3.01 16.20 -7.71
N ALA A 99 -3.70 17.32 -7.58
CA ALA A 99 -3.36 18.54 -8.31
C ALA A 99 -2.07 19.15 -7.72
N PRO A 100 -1.03 19.36 -8.54
CA PRO A 100 0.20 20.00 -8.07
C PRO A 100 -0.03 21.48 -7.81
N HIS A 101 0.62 22.03 -6.80
CA HIS A 101 0.66 23.44 -6.49
C HIS A 101 1.91 23.79 -5.70
N ASP A 102 2.13 25.07 -5.48
CA ASP A 102 3.26 25.58 -4.72
C ASP A 102 2.74 26.15 -3.40
N THR A 103 3.37 25.74 -2.32
CA THR A 103 3.16 26.30 -0.98
C THR A 103 4.34 25.99 -0.08
N SER A 104 4.43 26.68 1.04
CA SER A 104 5.43 26.39 2.09
C SER A 104 4.76 26.37 3.45
N TYR A 105 5.36 25.61 4.35
CA TYR A 105 4.88 25.47 5.73
C TYR A 105 6.07 25.68 6.66
N ASP A 106 5.88 26.49 7.70
CA ASP A 106 6.89 26.77 8.71
C ASP A 106 6.43 26.27 10.07
N THR A 107 7.34 25.65 10.81
CA THR A 107 7.14 25.16 12.18
C THR A 107 5.82 24.39 12.34
N ILE A 108 5.68 23.27 11.64
CA ILE A 108 4.44 22.50 11.60
C ILE A 108 4.67 21.04 12.01
N THR A 109 3.66 20.42 12.67
CA THR A 109 3.69 18.98 12.92
C THR A 109 3.13 18.20 11.72
N LEU A 110 3.52 16.92 11.61
CA LEU A 110 2.93 16.04 10.59
C LEU A 110 1.41 15.93 10.75
N GLN A 111 0.92 15.94 11.99
CA GLN A 111 -0.52 15.93 12.26
C GLN A 111 -1.21 17.19 11.74
N ASP A 112 -0.67 18.37 12.00
CA ASP A 112 -1.30 19.63 11.60
C ASP A 112 -1.29 19.79 10.08
N LEU A 113 -0.16 19.45 9.43
CA LEU A 113 -0.05 19.41 7.98
C LEU A 113 -1.08 18.45 7.37
N ALA A 114 -1.13 17.23 7.89
CA ALA A 114 -2.06 16.21 7.40
C ALA A 114 -3.52 16.59 7.66
N ASN A 115 -3.84 17.29 8.77
CA ASN A 115 -5.18 17.83 9.04
C ASN A 115 -5.56 18.94 8.04
N GLN A 116 -4.65 19.82 7.70
CA GLN A 116 -4.90 20.87 6.69
C GLN A 116 -5.21 20.24 5.33
N VAL A 117 -4.38 19.26 4.90
CA VAL A 117 -4.62 18.52 3.66
C VAL A 117 -5.94 17.75 3.70
N ALA A 118 -6.19 17.01 4.78
CA ALA A 118 -7.42 16.24 4.93
C ALA A 118 -8.65 17.13 4.84
N SER A 119 -8.66 18.25 5.58
CA SER A 119 -9.77 19.22 5.60
C SER A 119 -10.00 19.86 4.22
N LYS A 120 -8.92 20.30 3.55
CA LYS A 120 -8.96 20.88 2.20
C LYS A 120 -9.64 19.97 1.18
N HIS A 121 -9.42 18.66 1.30
CA HIS A 121 -9.94 17.66 0.37
C HIS A 121 -11.14 16.87 0.91
N GLY A 122 -11.66 17.21 2.11
CA GLY A 122 -12.81 16.56 2.72
C GLY A 122 -12.57 15.11 3.13
N TYR A 123 -11.36 14.81 3.61
CA TYR A 123 -11.02 13.55 4.28
C TYR A 123 -11.05 13.70 5.79
N GLN A 124 -11.25 12.57 6.48
CA GLN A 124 -10.98 12.47 7.91
C GLN A 124 -9.55 11.99 8.11
N LEU A 125 -8.75 12.68 8.92
CA LEU A 125 -7.40 12.22 9.25
C LEU A 125 -7.43 11.03 10.20
N ALA A 126 -6.61 10.02 9.91
CA ALA A 126 -6.35 8.86 10.74
C ALA A 126 -4.82 8.63 10.80
N ILE A 127 -4.17 9.23 11.78
CA ILE A 127 -2.71 9.20 11.94
C ILE A 127 -2.29 8.43 13.19
N ASN A 128 -1.22 7.63 13.08
CA ASN A 128 -0.63 6.96 14.23
C ASN A 128 0.00 7.99 15.19
N PRO A 129 -0.24 7.89 16.52
CA PRO A 129 0.23 8.88 17.50
C PRO A 129 1.74 9.13 17.48
N LYS A 130 2.57 8.12 17.18
CA LYS A 130 4.03 8.27 17.09
C LYS A 130 4.47 9.12 15.92
N LEU A 131 3.70 9.12 14.83
CA LEU A 131 3.97 9.92 13.65
C LEU A 131 3.40 11.33 13.77
N ALA A 132 2.31 11.50 14.51
CA ALA A 132 1.60 12.76 14.69
C ALA A 132 2.51 13.89 15.22
N ALA A 133 3.39 13.55 16.17
CA ALA A 133 4.26 14.50 16.86
C ALA A 133 5.55 14.88 16.09
N ILE A 134 5.76 14.34 14.89
CA ILE A 134 6.94 14.69 14.07
C ILE A 134 6.83 16.17 13.69
N GLN A 135 7.88 16.93 14.00
CA GLN A 135 7.96 18.36 13.72
C GLN A 135 8.84 18.63 12.50
N PHE A 136 8.45 19.61 11.71
CA PHE A 136 9.20 20.16 10.60
C PHE A 136 9.40 21.64 10.84
N GLU A 137 10.64 22.13 10.72
CA GLU A 137 10.93 23.55 10.82
C GLU A 137 10.45 24.30 9.60
N HIS A 138 10.62 23.68 8.41
CA HIS A 138 10.19 24.23 7.16
C HIS A 138 9.99 23.13 6.11
N ILE A 139 8.92 23.23 5.32
CA ILE A 139 8.61 22.33 4.22
C ILE A 139 8.29 23.17 2.99
N ASP A 140 8.99 22.91 1.89
CA ASP A 140 8.65 23.41 0.57
C ASP A 140 7.85 22.33 -0.20
N GLN A 141 6.72 22.74 -0.75
CA GLN A 141 5.94 22.00 -1.74
C GLN A 141 6.02 22.79 -3.04
N ARG A 142 6.73 22.26 -4.05
CA ARG A 142 6.94 22.96 -5.33
C ARG A 142 6.56 22.05 -6.47
N GLY A 143 5.51 22.41 -7.23
CA GLY A 143 4.98 21.59 -8.30
C GLY A 143 4.59 20.19 -7.85
N GLU A 144 4.31 20.00 -6.57
CA GLU A 144 4.01 18.74 -5.93
C GLU A 144 2.56 18.71 -5.46
N SER A 145 1.86 17.59 -5.62
CA SER A 145 0.51 17.45 -5.09
C SER A 145 0.53 17.19 -3.58
N ASP A 146 -0.58 17.49 -2.89
CA ASP A 146 -0.72 17.26 -1.46
C ASP A 146 -0.51 15.77 -1.09
N LEU A 147 -0.98 14.85 -1.92
CA LEU A 147 -0.76 13.42 -1.71
C LEU A 147 0.72 13.05 -1.85
N ASN A 148 1.42 13.58 -2.85
CA ASN A 148 2.85 13.33 -3.03
C ASN A 148 3.66 13.91 -1.88
N LEU A 149 3.34 15.13 -1.43
CA LEU A 149 3.97 15.74 -0.25
C LEU A 149 3.86 14.83 0.97
N LEU A 150 2.65 14.42 1.33
CA LEU A 150 2.43 13.53 2.48
C LEU A 150 3.14 12.18 2.31
N THR A 151 3.15 11.64 1.09
CA THR A 151 3.86 10.40 0.75
C THR A 151 5.37 10.53 0.95
N ARG A 152 5.94 11.62 0.48
CA ARG A 152 7.38 11.93 0.62
C ARG A 152 7.77 12.07 2.09
N LEU A 153 7.03 12.88 2.84
CA LEU A 153 7.28 13.09 4.27
C LEU A 153 7.09 11.79 5.08
N ALA A 154 6.01 11.06 4.86
CA ALA A 154 5.79 9.76 5.50
C ALA A 154 6.94 8.79 5.18
N GLY A 155 7.39 8.74 3.91
CA GLY A 155 8.49 7.90 3.47
C GLY A 155 9.82 8.20 4.18
N GLN A 156 10.12 9.46 4.47
CA GLN A 156 11.31 9.88 5.23
C GLN A 156 11.28 9.39 6.69
N HIS A 157 10.09 9.11 7.22
CA HIS A 157 9.87 8.60 8.57
C HIS A 157 9.44 7.13 8.61
N ASN A 158 9.75 6.35 7.56
CA ASN A 158 9.38 4.94 7.45
C ASN A 158 7.88 4.71 7.70
N ALA A 159 7.03 5.57 7.12
CA ALA A 159 5.58 5.52 7.22
C ALA A 159 4.93 5.46 5.84
N ILE A 160 3.63 5.20 5.82
CA ILE A 160 2.76 5.18 4.65
C ILE A 160 1.71 6.26 4.82
N ALA A 161 1.51 7.07 3.79
CA ALA A 161 0.35 7.96 3.65
C ALA A 161 -0.55 7.41 2.54
N LYS A 162 -1.82 7.12 2.85
CA LYS A 162 -2.80 6.54 1.90
C LYS A 162 -4.17 7.15 2.11
N ALA A 163 -4.78 7.64 1.02
CA ALA A 163 -6.17 8.08 1.03
C ALA A 163 -7.08 6.90 0.62
N MET A 164 -8.00 6.51 1.49
CA MET A 164 -8.92 5.38 1.28
C MET A 164 -10.20 5.58 2.10
N ALA A 165 -11.36 5.26 1.52
CA ALA A 165 -12.65 5.26 2.22
C ALA A 165 -12.93 6.57 3.01
N ASN A 166 -12.80 7.72 2.38
CA ASN A 166 -12.96 9.06 2.97
C ASN A 166 -11.98 9.40 4.11
N LYS A 167 -10.93 8.61 4.29
CA LYS A 167 -9.90 8.85 5.31
C LYS A 167 -8.53 8.98 4.68
N LEU A 168 -7.72 9.83 5.29
CA LEU A 168 -6.30 9.94 5.02
C LEU A 168 -5.55 9.21 6.14
N TYR A 169 -4.99 8.05 5.81
CA TYR A 169 -4.26 7.22 6.75
C TYR A 169 -2.78 7.55 6.74
N ILE A 170 -2.17 7.69 7.93
CA ILE A 170 -0.72 7.77 8.09
C ILE A 170 -0.30 6.77 9.16
N VAL A 171 0.39 5.71 8.77
CA VAL A 171 0.76 4.58 9.63
C VAL A 171 2.22 4.19 9.46
N PRO A 172 2.87 3.61 10.50
CA PRO A 172 4.23 3.08 10.38
C PRO A 172 4.30 1.95 9.36
N LYS A 173 5.35 1.93 8.54
CA LYS A 173 5.57 0.92 7.51
C LYS A 173 6.37 -0.26 8.05
N GLY A 174 5.89 -1.48 7.81
CA GLY A 174 6.57 -2.74 8.20
C GLY A 174 6.52 -3.04 9.69
N GLU A 175 5.70 -2.33 10.46
CA GLU A 175 5.54 -2.55 11.90
C GLU A 175 4.27 -3.33 12.24
N SER A 176 3.40 -3.58 11.25
CA SER A 176 2.12 -4.27 11.44
C SER A 176 1.26 -3.61 12.51
N ARG A 177 1.10 -2.29 12.42
CA ARG A 177 0.33 -1.48 13.37
C ARG A 177 -0.72 -0.65 12.66
N ASN A 178 -1.87 -0.52 13.31
CA ASN A 178 -2.96 0.34 12.86
C ASN A 178 -2.76 1.80 13.33
N VAL A 179 -3.72 2.66 12.99
CA VAL A 179 -3.75 4.08 13.38
C VAL A 179 -3.81 4.31 14.90
N ARG A 180 -4.22 3.32 15.68
CA ARG A 180 -4.26 3.38 17.16
C ARG A 180 -3.01 2.78 17.81
N ASP A 181 -1.95 2.57 17.03
CA ASP A 181 -0.70 1.90 17.45
C ASP A 181 -0.89 0.46 17.98
N GLN A 182 -2.02 -0.18 17.66
CA GLN A 182 -2.29 -1.56 18.01
C GLN A 182 -1.67 -2.49 16.95
N LYS A 183 -1.12 -3.62 17.39
CA LYS A 183 -0.61 -4.64 16.45
C LYS A 183 -1.76 -5.24 15.65
N LEU A 184 -1.55 -5.39 14.35
CA LEU A 184 -2.44 -6.17 13.49
C LEU A 184 -2.34 -7.65 13.85
N PRO A 185 -3.42 -8.44 13.71
CA PRO A 185 -3.38 -9.88 13.92
C PRO A 185 -2.33 -10.55 13.03
N THR A 186 -1.55 -11.47 13.57
CA THR A 186 -0.63 -12.29 12.78
C THR A 186 -1.37 -13.50 12.22
N ILE A 187 -1.19 -13.77 10.94
CA ILE A 187 -1.73 -14.97 10.27
C ILE A 187 -0.63 -16.03 10.21
N THR A 188 -0.95 -17.27 10.57
CA THR A 188 -0.04 -18.41 10.40
C THR A 188 -0.46 -19.23 9.19
N ILE A 189 0.47 -19.45 8.26
CA ILE A 189 0.31 -20.33 7.10
C ILE A 189 1.15 -21.58 7.36
N SER A 190 0.47 -22.73 7.55
CA SER A 190 1.10 -24.02 7.83
C SER A 190 0.79 -25.08 6.77
N ASP A 191 -0.02 -24.75 5.77
CA ASP A 191 -0.54 -25.63 4.73
C ASP A 191 0.27 -25.54 3.43
N ALA A 192 1.54 -25.93 3.49
CA ALA A 192 2.46 -25.87 2.35
C ALA A 192 1.90 -26.51 1.06
N TYR A 193 1.06 -27.55 1.20
CA TYR A 193 0.47 -28.26 0.07
C TYR A 193 -0.56 -27.42 -0.70
N ASN A 194 -1.17 -26.43 -0.05
CA ASN A 194 -2.17 -25.55 -0.64
C ASN A 194 -1.58 -24.20 -1.09
N SER A 195 -0.25 -24.08 -1.10
CA SER A 195 0.41 -22.83 -1.45
C SER A 195 1.49 -23.09 -2.49
N SER A 196 1.54 -22.23 -3.50
CA SER A 196 2.62 -22.22 -4.51
C SER A 196 3.29 -20.85 -4.51
N GLY A 197 4.57 -20.80 -4.91
CA GLY A 197 5.25 -19.51 -4.93
C GLY A 197 6.75 -19.61 -5.09
N ARG A 198 7.42 -18.47 -4.95
CA ARG A 198 8.87 -18.36 -5.08
C ARG A 198 9.45 -17.37 -4.08
N VAL A 199 10.60 -17.75 -3.52
CA VAL A 199 11.44 -16.87 -2.71
C VAL A 199 12.51 -16.26 -3.62
N ILE A 200 12.70 -14.96 -3.52
CA ILE A 200 13.77 -14.23 -4.20
C ILE A 200 14.70 -13.68 -3.12
N ILE A 201 15.99 -13.98 -3.23
CA ILE A 201 17.05 -13.43 -2.38
C ILE A 201 17.85 -12.46 -3.26
N ASN A 202 17.97 -11.22 -2.83
CA ASN A 202 18.59 -10.16 -3.62
C ASN A 202 19.81 -9.58 -2.87
N GLU A 203 20.99 -10.01 -3.28
CA GLU A 203 22.26 -9.53 -2.72
C GLU A 203 22.59 -8.08 -3.09
N ARG A 204 22.01 -7.55 -4.18
CA ARG A 204 22.25 -6.15 -4.60
C ARG A 204 21.81 -5.10 -3.57
N ASN A 205 20.95 -5.49 -2.65
CA ASN A 205 20.45 -4.63 -1.56
C ASN A 205 21.15 -4.88 -0.23
N ASP A 206 22.27 -5.61 -0.23
CA ASP A 206 22.98 -5.99 1.00
C ASP A 206 23.83 -4.85 1.57
N TYR A 207 23.25 -3.65 1.62
CA TYR A 207 23.85 -2.52 2.34
C TYR A 207 23.72 -2.75 3.86
N GLN A 208 24.83 -2.53 4.58
CA GLN A 208 24.91 -2.71 6.03
C GLN A 208 24.67 -1.40 6.78
N ALA A 209 24.87 -0.27 6.10
CA ALA A 209 24.69 1.06 6.67
C ALA A 209 24.15 2.04 5.61
N VAL A 210 23.55 3.12 6.10
CA VAL A 210 23.13 4.25 5.29
C VAL A 210 23.73 5.52 5.87
N GLN A 211 24.35 6.32 5.01
CA GLN A 211 24.89 7.61 5.36
C GLN A 211 24.07 8.73 4.73
N ALA A 212 23.66 9.67 5.55
CA ALA A 212 22.97 10.90 5.16
C ALA A 212 23.80 12.13 5.58
N TYR A 213 23.50 13.29 5.02
CA TYR A 213 24.17 14.52 5.37
C TYR A 213 23.16 15.59 5.75
N TRP A 214 23.48 16.38 6.76
CA TRP A 214 22.77 17.60 7.07
C TRP A 214 23.74 18.80 7.07
N PHE A 215 23.21 19.97 6.82
CA PHE A 215 24.02 21.18 6.79
C PHE A 215 23.93 21.92 8.14
N ALA A 216 25.01 21.97 8.86
CA ALA A 216 25.10 22.71 10.12
C ALA A 216 25.41 24.18 9.82
N GLU A 217 24.42 25.06 9.90
CA GLU A 217 24.58 26.49 9.59
C GLU A 217 25.59 27.16 10.46
N GLU A 218 25.63 26.86 11.77
CA GLU A 218 26.61 27.40 12.70
C GLU A 218 28.07 27.10 12.33
N LYS A 219 28.29 25.92 11.71
CA LYS A 219 29.63 25.44 11.34
C LYS A 219 29.94 25.62 9.87
N GLN A 220 28.95 26.07 9.07
CA GLN A 220 29.04 26.21 7.61
C GLN A 220 29.58 24.95 6.92
N GLN A 221 29.21 23.77 7.41
CA GLN A 221 29.70 22.51 6.87
C GLN A 221 28.65 21.41 6.87
N LYS A 222 28.81 20.44 5.96
CA LYS A 222 28.02 19.24 5.92
C LYS A 222 28.54 18.24 6.96
N ILE A 223 27.62 17.75 7.79
CA ILE A 223 27.91 16.74 8.81
C ILE A 223 27.26 15.45 8.42
N ALA A 224 28.01 14.36 8.43
CA ALA A 224 27.51 13.03 8.13
C ALA A 224 26.79 12.42 9.33
N VAL A 225 25.66 11.75 9.06
CA VAL A 225 24.95 10.89 10.01
C VAL A 225 24.98 9.48 9.44
N LEU A 226 25.45 8.51 10.22
CA LEU A 226 25.53 7.11 9.85
C LEU A 226 24.51 6.31 10.65
N VAL A 227 23.74 5.46 9.95
CA VAL A 227 22.81 4.50 10.55
C VAL A 227 23.18 3.10 10.07
N GLY A 228 23.20 2.12 10.97
CA GLY A 228 23.73 0.79 10.72
C GLY A 228 25.26 0.72 10.95
N LYS A 229 25.83 -0.45 10.72
CA LYS A 229 27.27 -0.71 10.91
C LYS A 229 27.77 -1.65 9.80
N GLY A 230 28.93 -1.32 9.23
CA GLY A 230 29.61 -2.15 8.22
C GLY A 230 29.54 -1.60 6.81
N GLU A 231 30.06 -2.37 5.87
CA GLU A 231 30.11 -2.09 4.43
C GLU A 231 29.34 -3.18 3.66
N PRO A 232 28.79 -2.88 2.49
CA PRO A 232 28.81 -1.57 1.83
C PRO A 232 27.84 -0.57 2.46
N LYS A 233 28.13 0.73 2.34
CA LYS A 233 27.26 1.84 2.75
C LYS A 233 26.47 2.38 1.57
N TYR A 234 25.18 2.66 1.80
CA TYR A 234 24.36 3.46 0.88
C TYR A 234 24.47 4.95 1.27
N ILE A 235 24.73 5.83 0.30
CA ILE A 235 24.81 7.27 0.56
C ILE A 235 23.58 7.94 -0.01
N LEU A 236 22.81 8.64 0.85
CA LEU A 236 21.71 9.51 0.43
C LEU A 236 22.28 10.76 -0.22
N ARG A 237 21.74 11.10 -1.40
CA ARG A 237 22.20 12.28 -2.17
C ARG A 237 21.64 13.59 -1.67
N GLU A 238 20.51 13.52 -0.97
CA GLU A 238 19.82 14.69 -0.41
C GLU A 238 20.57 15.23 0.80
N ASN A 239 20.53 16.56 0.98
CA ASN A 239 21.00 17.22 2.19
C ASN A 239 19.78 17.58 3.04
N TYR A 240 19.83 17.28 4.32
CA TYR A 240 18.78 17.55 5.28
C TYR A 240 19.12 18.82 6.07
N LYS A 241 18.10 19.49 6.61
CA LYS A 241 18.30 20.70 7.42
C LYS A 241 18.81 20.39 8.81
N THR A 242 18.36 19.27 9.40
CA THR A 242 18.71 18.87 10.75
C THR A 242 19.33 17.47 10.80
N ALA A 243 20.12 17.22 11.86
CA ALA A 243 20.66 15.89 12.16
C ALA A 243 19.55 14.85 12.37
N SER A 244 18.42 15.26 12.95
CA SER A 244 17.26 14.41 13.21
C SER A 244 16.60 13.95 11.91
N GLU A 245 16.38 14.86 10.96
CA GLU A 245 15.83 14.53 9.63
C GLU A 245 16.77 13.59 8.86
N ALA A 246 18.07 13.90 8.83
CA ALA A 246 19.08 13.05 8.18
C ALA A 246 19.07 11.63 8.77
N LYS A 247 18.97 11.51 10.10
CA LYS A 247 18.91 10.22 10.79
C LYS A 247 17.63 9.47 10.47
N SER A 248 16.48 10.15 10.45
CA SER A 248 15.18 9.55 10.12
C SER A 248 15.16 9.00 8.68
N ALA A 249 15.63 9.81 7.72
CA ALA A 249 15.73 9.40 6.32
C ALA A 249 16.71 8.23 6.12
N ALA A 250 17.86 8.25 6.81
CA ALA A 250 18.82 7.14 6.77
C ALA A 250 18.22 5.85 7.36
N ASN A 251 17.51 5.93 8.48
CA ASN A 251 16.78 4.79 9.06
C ASN A 251 15.71 4.25 8.11
N ALA A 252 14.90 5.12 7.52
CA ALA A 252 13.86 4.73 6.58
C ALA A 252 14.46 4.00 5.35
N LYS A 253 15.56 4.52 4.81
CA LYS A 253 16.27 3.90 3.68
C LYS A 253 16.86 2.55 4.06
N LEU A 254 17.53 2.42 5.21
CA LEU A 254 18.10 1.16 5.68
C LEU A 254 17.01 0.10 5.88
N ASN A 255 15.88 0.48 6.49
CA ASN A 255 14.72 -0.41 6.63
C ASN A 255 14.17 -0.87 5.28
N ASN A 256 14.10 0.02 4.28
CA ASN A 256 13.66 -0.34 2.94
C ASN A 256 14.63 -1.31 2.24
N LEU A 257 15.94 -1.08 2.36
CA LEU A 257 16.97 -1.96 1.83
C LEU A 257 16.91 -3.34 2.49
N THR A 258 16.83 -3.40 3.82
CA THR A 258 16.72 -4.65 4.58
C THR A 258 15.49 -5.45 4.17
N ARG A 259 14.33 -4.80 4.05
CA ARG A 259 13.10 -5.47 3.56
C ARG A 259 13.22 -6.00 2.14
N GLY A 260 14.01 -5.33 1.30
CA GLY A 260 14.24 -5.74 -0.10
C GLY A 260 15.24 -6.88 -0.27
N LYS A 261 15.96 -7.30 0.78
CA LYS A 261 16.95 -8.40 0.69
C LYS A 261 16.31 -9.74 0.36
N LYS A 262 15.11 -9.97 0.86
CA LYS A 262 14.38 -11.21 0.63
C LYS A 262 12.91 -10.90 0.41
N SER A 263 12.32 -11.48 -0.62
CA SER A 263 10.89 -11.39 -0.90
C SER A 263 10.32 -12.78 -1.21
N LEU A 264 9.04 -12.95 -0.97
CA LEU A 264 8.31 -14.17 -1.27
C LEU A 264 6.99 -13.80 -1.94
N SER A 265 6.77 -14.33 -3.14
CA SER A 265 5.48 -14.35 -3.78
C SER A 265 4.81 -15.68 -3.47
N LEU A 266 3.62 -15.65 -2.88
CA LEU A 266 2.86 -16.84 -2.47
C LEU A 266 1.44 -16.76 -2.99
N THR A 267 0.98 -17.80 -3.70
CA THR A 267 -0.42 -17.99 -4.14
C THR A 267 -1.03 -19.13 -3.34
N ARG A 268 -2.24 -18.93 -2.85
CA ARG A 268 -2.98 -19.87 -2.01
C ARG A 268 -4.48 -19.78 -2.26
N PRO A 269 -5.31 -20.72 -1.77
CA PRO A 269 -6.76 -20.61 -1.82
C PRO A 269 -7.23 -19.28 -1.25
N LEU A 270 -8.35 -18.78 -1.75
CA LEU A 270 -8.92 -17.47 -1.40
C LEU A 270 -8.91 -17.23 0.12
N SER A 271 -8.18 -16.21 0.52
CA SER A 271 -7.93 -15.83 1.91
C SER A 271 -8.14 -14.32 2.09
N PRO A 272 -9.41 -13.87 2.07
CA PRO A 272 -9.73 -12.44 2.05
C PRO A 272 -9.42 -11.71 3.37
N GLU A 273 -9.10 -12.43 4.44
CA GLU A 273 -8.63 -11.89 5.71
C GLU A 273 -7.22 -11.31 5.66
N ILE A 274 -6.42 -11.67 4.63
CA ILE A 274 -5.07 -11.15 4.45
C ILE A 274 -5.14 -9.72 3.92
N THR A 275 -4.42 -8.81 4.59
CA THR A 275 -4.35 -7.39 4.23
C THR A 275 -2.90 -6.89 4.23
N PRO A 276 -2.58 -5.82 3.49
CA PRO A 276 -1.27 -5.19 3.52
C PRO A 276 -0.82 -4.78 4.93
N GLU A 277 0.49 -4.75 5.14
CA GLU A 277 1.15 -4.47 6.43
C GLU A 277 0.92 -5.54 7.52
N GLN A 278 0.10 -6.55 7.30
CA GLN A 278 -0.14 -7.63 8.25
C GLN A 278 1.09 -8.56 8.33
N ARG A 279 1.37 -9.11 9.51
CA ARG A 279 2.38 -10.15 9.67
C ARG A 279 1.84 -11.51 9.27
N ILE A 280 2.68 -12.26 8.56
CA ILE A 280 2.45 -13.66 8.25
C ILE A 280 3.62 -14.48 8.78
N THR A 281 3.31 -15.53 9.52
CA THR A 281 4.28 -16.56 9.92
C THR A 281 4.07 -17.78 9.04
N ILE A 282 5.09 -18.20 8.30
CA ILE A 282 5.06 -19.39 7.46
C ILE A 282 5.83 -20.51 8.16
N ILE A 283 5.20 -21.66 8.31
CA ILE A 283 5.77 -22.86 8.90
C ILE A 283 5.45 -24.07 8.02
N ASN A 284 6.21 -25.15 8.20
CA ASN A 284 6.02 -26.41 7.46
C ASN A 284 6.15 -26.27 5.94
N HIS A 285 6.90 -25.27 5.49
CA HIS A 285 7.22 -25.03 4.08
C HIS A 285 8.72 -25.26 3.83
N LYS A 286 9.23 -24.91 2.62
CA LYS A 286 10.68 -24.93 2.37
C LYS A 286 11.39 -23.96 3.32
N THR A 287 12.58 -24.34 3.80
CA THR A 287 13.37 -23.55 4.76
C THR A 287 13.52 -22.09 4.36
N SER A 288 13.66 -21.80 3.05
CA SER A 288 13.77 -20.44 2.54
C SER A 288 12.49 -19.63 2.71
N ALA A 289 11.32 -20.26 2.79
CA ALA A 289 10.03 -19.60 2.95
C ALA A 289 9.58 -19.51 4.41
N ASN A 290 10.04 -20.44 5.27
CA ASN A 290 9.68 -20.42 6.68
C ASN A 290 10.19 -19.17 7.39
N GLY A 291 9.41 -18.68 8.36
CA GLY A 291 9.73 -17.51 9.17
C GLY A 291 8.66 -16.43 9.13
N GLU A 292 9.03 -15.25 9.62
CA GLU A 292 8.15 -14.10 9.68
C GLU A 292 8.27 -13.21 8.44
N TRP A 293 7.14 -12.76 7.95
CA TRP A 293 7.00 -11.90 6.79
C TRP A 293 6.01 -10.77 7.06
N VAL A 294 6.10 -9.70 6.26
CA VAL A 294 5.13 -8.61 6.23
C VAL A 294 4.52 -8.55 4.84
N VAL A 295 3.21 -8.44 4.78
CA VAL A 295 2.46 -8.32 3.53
C VAL A 295 2.74 -6.96 2.89
N LYS A 296 3.30 -6.97 1.69
CA LYS A 296 3.53 -5.77 0.88
C LYS A 296 2.30 -5.46 0.02
N SER A 297 1.74 -6.46 -0.63
CA SER A 297 0.54 -6.36 -1.46
C SER A 297 -0.22 -7.66 -1.46
N VAL A 298 -1.52 -7.55 -1.72
CA VAL A 298 -2.45 -8.68 -1.85
C VAL A 298 -3.21 -8.53 -3.14
N GLU A 299 -3.36 -9.63 -3.85
CA GLU A 299 -4.27 -9.77 -4.98
C GLU A 299 -5.22 -10.93 -4.70
N HIS A 300 -6.51 -10.64 -4.71
CA HIS A 300 -7.55 -11.67 -4.64
C HIS A 300 -8.15 -11.84 -6.04
N SER A 301 -8.18 -13.06 -6.54
CA SER A 301 -8.76 -13.37 -7.84
C SER A 301 -9.81 -14.47 -7.71
N ILE A 302 -10.96 -14.24 -8.34
CA ILE A 302 -12.06 -15.20 -8.45
C ILE A 302 -12.45 -15.31 -9.91
N GLY A 303 -12.54 -16.52 -10.42
CA GLY A 303 -12.96 -16.78 -11.79
C GLY A 303 -13.68 -18.11 -11.92
N SER A 304 -13.94 -18.54 -13.16
CA SER A 304 -14.57 -19.83 -13.42
C SER A 304 -13.64 -20.97 -13.00
N GLY A 305 -14.00 -21.64 -11.90
CA GLY A 305 -13.26 -22.80 -11.37
C GLY A 305 -12.07 -22.48 -10.48
N PHE A 306 -11.78 -21.21 -10.16
CA PHE A 306 -10.72 -20.85 -9.24
C PHE A 306 -11.12 -19.69 -8.31
N ALA A 307 -10.54 -19.70 -7.13
CA ALA A 307 -10.61 -18.59 -6.18
C ALA A 307 -9.32 -18.59 -5.35
N GLU A 308 -8.50 -17.59 -5.52
CA GLU A 308 -7.15 -17.55 -4.97
C GLU A 308 -6.75 -16.18 -4.41
N THR A 309 -5.78 -16.21 -3.53
CA THR A 309 -5.10 -15.03 -2.99
C THR A 309 -3.62 -15.14 -3.28
N ARG A 310 -3.08 -14.15 -3.96
CA ARG A 310 -1.65 -13.96 -4.16
C ARG A 310 -1.15 -12.86 -3.24
N VAL A 311 -0.09 -13.15 -2.49
CA VAL A 311 0.54 -12.19 -1.59
C VAL A 311 2.00 -11.97 -1.96
N GLU A 312 2.42 -10.72 -1.99
CA GLU A 312 3.81 -10.35 -2.06
C GLU A 312 4.28 -10.00 -0.65
N LEU A 313 5.27 -10.72 -0.19
CA LEU A 313 5.78 -10.66 1.17
C LEU A 313 7.22 -10.16 1.17
N VAL A 314 7.56 -9.37 2.18
CA VAL A 314 8.92 -8.85 2.40
C VAL A 314 9.36 -9.14 3.83
N MET A 315 10.66 -9.02 4.11
CA MET A 315 11.16 -9.19 5.46
C MET A 315 10.56 -8.15 6.41
N PRO A 316 10.25 -8.50 7.66
CA PRO A 316 9.87 -7.54 8.67
C PRO A 316 11.01 -6.56 8.95
N LYS A 317 10.70 -5.44 9.61
CA LYS A 317 11.72 -4.53 10.13
C LYS A 317 12.66 -5.32 11.06
N SER A 318 13.96 -5.14 10.90
CA SER A 318 14.94 -5.72 11.83
C SER A 318 14.69 -5.22 13.25
N ALA A 319 14.74 -6.13 14.23
CA ALA A 319 14.59 -5.78 15.64
C ALA A 319 15.73 -4.88 16.18
N ASN A 320 16.81 -4.72 15.40
CA ASN A 320 18.04 -4.01 15.77
C ASN A 320 18.19 -2.63 15.08
N GLY A 321 17.09 -1.95 14.75
CA GLY A 321 17.10 -0.61 14.16
C GLY A 321 16.52 0.46 15.07
#